data_6e67e58a8dc1d844184015af6fbb3ed0
#
_entry.id   6e67e58a8dc1d844184015af6fbb3ed0
#
_cell.length_a   1.000
_cell.length_b   1.000
_cell.length_c   1.000
_cell.angle_alpha   90.00
_cell.angle_beta   90.00
_cell.angle_gamma   90.00
#
_symmetry.space_group_name_H-M   'P 1'
#
loop_
_entity.id
_entity.type
_entity.pdbx_description
1 polymer ?
#
loop_
_entity_poly.entity_id
_entity_poly.type
_entity_poly.pdbx_seq_one_letter_code
_entity_poly.pdbx_strand_id
1 'polypeptide(L)'
;LSDGAVRQVTTGAVLSICSYKPGTLLVRYWDQETAYSGTEVIMPTLCSLDTATGALTELLTLPDTQQCGVAYDPATDTIYTATDSLLYRRVALGEPVPCAYLNLRYLSTNTSSAVLNGKYYVVNNSDGGYLVSETDPAKMPERALRIATYYKDDTISAFMKAHPEIPVVTQQTDAYTAEQIAQNMVAGTEASDIYIVTIDWGSFEQLRDKGYCVDMSTSEILMEQVARMNPRFTSAFFQDGKLWAFPSSAYASGFGYSPSVLEKIGMSEDELPKTLLEYMDFAVNWLDNYAYDYADLMLLDNVYDIRSQLFNQVLNSYVSYYAATNQALDFDTPLMHKLLAKLDEVAPILEELNPEENSSGSVVFYSSDDTPTALLTEYMNY
;
A
#
# COMPACT_ATOMS: atom_id res chain seq x y z
N LEU A 1 -27.39 10.91 29.89
CA LEU A 1 -26.47 9.90 30.44
C LEU A 1 -26.53 9.83 31.98
N SER A 2 -27.49 10.43 32.60
CA SER A 2 -27.63 10.39 34.08
C SER A 2 -27.99 9.02 34.63
N ASP A 3 -28.49 8.13 33.78
CA ASP A 3 -28.92 6.75 34.10
C ASP A 3 -27.90 5.69 33.58
N GLY A 4 -26.84 6.10 32.90
CA GLY A 4 -25.84 5.19 32.29
C GLY A 4 -26.39 4.39 31.10
N ALA A 5 -27.56 4.74 30.55
CA ALA A 5 -28.14 4.04 29.40
C ALA A 5 -27.26 4.23 28.15
N VAL A 6 -26.98 3.14 27.44
CA VAL A 6 -26.28 3.13 26.16
C VAL A 6 -27.28 2.90 25.05
N ARG A 7 -27.23 3.77 24.02
CA ARG A 7 -28.12 3.67 22.87
C ARG A 7 -27.28 3.74 21.58
N GLN A 8 -27.47 2.76 20.72
CA GLN A 8 -26.92 2.80 19.37
C GLN A 8 -27.76 3.76 18.52
N VAL A 9 -27.12 4.68 17.81
CA VAL A 9 -27.80 5.71 17.00
C VAL A 9 -27.59 5.52 15.50
N THR A 10 -26.64 4.66 15.10
CA THR A 10 -26.38 4.33 13.69
C THR A 10 -25.76 2.95 13.57
N THR A 11 -25.93 2.29 12.41
CA THR A 11 -25.29 1.03 12.05
C THR A 11 -24.05 1.21 11.16
N GLY A 12 -23.88 2.39 10.53
CA GLY A 12 -22.72 2.70 9.71
C GLY A 12 -21.49 3.15 10.52
N ALA A 13 -20.38 3.33 9.83
CA ALA A 13 -19.13 3.75 10.44
C ALA A 13 -19.10 5.25 10.75
N VAL A 14 -18.80 5.58 12.00
CA VAL A 14 -18.47 6.95 12.40
C VAL A 14 -16.97 7.12 12.36
N LEU A 15 -16.50 7.88 11.37
CA LEU A 15 -15.05 8.06 11.11
C LEU A 15 -14.46 9.20 11.95
N SER A 16 -15.26 10.22 12.28
CA SER A 16 -14.86 11.28 13.21
C SER A 16 -16.09 11.96 13.82
N ILE A 17 -15.91 12.56 14.98
CA ILE A 17 -16.97 13.28 15.71
C ILE A 17 -16.37 14.48 16.43
N CYS A 18 -17.05 15.61 16.37
CA CYS A 18 -16.72 16.80 17.17
C CYS A 18 -17.98 17.59 17.58
N SER A 19 -17.79 18.56 18.46
CA SER A 19 -18.87 19.48 18.82
C SER A 19 -19.32 20.29 17.60
N TYR A 20 -20.62 20.56 17.51
CA TYR A 20 -21.21 21.40 16.47
C TYR A 20 -22.06 22.52 17.09
N LYS A 21 -23.24 22.72 16.59
CA LYS A 21 -24.20 23.71 17.15
C LYS A 21 -24.85 23.20 18.45
N PRO A 22 -25.45 24.05 19.28
CA PRO A 22 -26.06 23.64 20.53
C PRO A 22 -26.98 22.43 20.37
N GLY A 23 -26.77 21.38 21.16
CA GLY A 23 -27.55 20.14 21.10
C GLY A 23 -27.18 19.18 19.96
N THR A 24 -26.15 19.49 19.18
CA THR A 24 -25.75 18.65 18.04
C THR A 24 -24.26 18.37 18.04
N LEU A 25 -23.88 17.25 17.40
CA LEU A 25 -22.49 16.88 17.09
C LEU A 25 -22.30 16.87 15.57
N LEU A 26 -21.13 17.22 15.12
CA LEU A 26 -20.71 17.04 13.73
C LEU A 26 -20.07 15.68 13.58
N VAL A 27 -20.57 14.88 12.66
CA VAL A 27 -20.18 13.48 12.47
C VAL A 27 -19.80 13.27 11.03
N ARG A 28 -18.60 12.72 10.79
CA ARG A 28 -18.24 12.15 9.51
C ARG A 28 -18.73 10.72 9.48
N TYR A 29 -19.68 10.44 8.61
CA TYR A 29 -20.41 9.19 8.55
C TYR A 29 -20.17 8.48 7.23
N TRP A 30 -20.01 7.17 7.29
CA TRP A 30 -19.89 6.32 6.14
C TRP A 30 -20.82 5.12 6.27
N ASP A 31 -21.74 4.99 5.35
CA ASP A 31 -22.64 3.84 5.30
C ASP A 31 -21.92 2.67 4.64
N GLN A 32 -21.41 1.75 5.47
CA GLN A 32 -20.65 0.59 5.00
C GLN A 32 -21.51 -0.42 4.23
N GLU A 33 -22.83 -0.52 4.52
CA GLU A 33 -23.69 -1.47 3.82
C GLU A 33 -23.87 -1.08 2.36
N THR A 34 -23.94 0.21 2.08
CA THR A 34 -24.01 0.71 0.70
C THR A 34 -22.64 0.82 0.04
N ALA A 35 -21.59 1.11 0.81
CA ALA A 35 -20.22 1.31 0.29
C ALA A 35 -19.63 0.08 -0.40
N TYR A 36 -20.03 -1.13 0.03
CA TYR A 36 -19.53 -2.38 -0.54
C TYR A 36 -20.54 -3.11 -1.46
N SER A 37 -21.70 -2.53 -1.69
CA SER A 37 -22.80 -3.18 -2.44
C SER A 37 -22.74 -2.97 -3.96
N GLY A 38 -21.81 -2.17 -4.48
CA GLY A 38 -21.76 -1.81 -5.89
C GLY A 38 -20.35 -1.49 -6.42
N THR A 39 -20.30 -1.15 -7.70
CA THR A 39 -19.07 -0.72 -8.39
C THR A 39 -18.72 0.75 -8.15
N GLU A 40 -19.56 1.51 -7.47
CA GLU A 40 -19.34 2.93 -7.15
C GLU A 40 -18.79 3.08 -5.74
N VAL A 41 -17.72 3.88 -5.62
CA VAL A 41 -17.16 4.27 -4.33
C VAL A 41 -18.08 5.33 -3.72
N ILE A 42 -18.76 4.96 -2.61
CA ILE A 42 -19.61 5.90 -1.88
C ILE A 42 -18.74 6.76 -0.96
N MET A 43 -18.81 8.06 -1.16
CA MET A 43 -18.03 9.01 -0.38
C MET A 43 -18.64 9.23 1.01
N PRO A 44 -17.79 9.45 2.04
CA PRO A 44 -18.30 9.79 3.37
C PRO A 44 -19.09 11.09 3.36
N THR A 45 -20.14 11.15 4.16
CA THR A 45 -20.95 12.35 4.37
C THR A 45 -20.63 13.02 5.70
N LEU A 46 -20.74 14.33 5.74
CA LEU A 46 -20.72 15.10 6.96
C LEU A 46 -22.14 15.31 7.42
N CYS A 47 -22.45 14.82 8.62
CA CYS A 47 -23.80 14.84 9.20
C CYS A 47 -23.82 15.64 10.48
N SER A 48 -24.98 16.23 10.77
CA SER A 48 -25.33 16.71 12.12
C SER A 48 -26.06 15.59 12.85
N LEU A 49 -25.62 15.26 14.06
CA LEU A 49 -26.24 14.29 14.95
C LEU A 49 -26.93 15.05 16.08
N ASP A 50 -28.25 14.98 16.17
CA ASP A 50 -29.04 15.51 17.30
C ASP A 50 -28.77 14.64 18.54
N THR A 51 -28.30 15.25 19.63
CA THR A 51 -27.92 14.51 20.84
C THR A 51 -29.10 14.05 21.66
N ALA A 52 -30.29 14.64 21.50
CA ALA A 52 -31.50 14.26 22.23
C ALA A 52 -32.21 13.10 21.52
N THR A 53 -32.37 13.18 20.21
CA THR A 53 -33.14 12.21 19.43
C THR A 53 -32.27 11.12 18.82
N GLY A 54 -30.97 11.39 18.57
CA GLY A 54 -30.05 10.54 17.81
C GLY A 54 -30.31 10.60 16.31
N ALA A 55 -31.04 11.58 15.81
CA ALA A 55 -31.28 11.76 14.39
C ALA A 55 -30.04 12.29 13.69
N LEU A 56 -29.65 11.63 12.58
CA LEU A 56 -28.63 12.10 11.67
C LEU A 56 -29.25 12.91 10.55
N THR A 57 -28.67 14.06 10.27
CA THR A 57 -29.05 14.92 9.14
C THR A 57 -27.82 15.17 8.30
N GLU A 58 -27.84 14.75 7.04
CA GLU A 58 -26.77 15.03 6.09
C GLU A 58 -26.63 16.52 5.85
N LEU A 59 -25.40 17.02 5.90
CA LEU A 59 -25.05 18.41 5.64
C LEU A 59 -24.39 18.58 4.26
N LEU A 60 -23.43 17.70 3.95
CA LEU A 60 -22.73 17.68 2.67
C LEU A 60 -21.98 16.35 2.48
N THR A 61 -21.74 16.00 1.23
CA THR A 61 -20.84 14.91 0.86
C THR A 61 -19.40 15.45 0.80
N LEU A 62 -18.45 14.71 1.37
CA LEU A 62 -17.05 15.06 1.29
C LEU A 62 -16.47 14.51 -0.01
N PRO A 63 -15.76 15.33 -0.81
CA PRO A 63 -15.28 14.92 -2.12
C PRO A 63 -14.10 13.93 -2.07
N ASP A 64 -13.57 13.68 -0.88
CA ASP A 64 -12.38 12.89 -0.68
C ASP A 64 -12.54 11.94 0.52
N THR A 65 -12.32 10.64 0.28
CA THR A 65 -12.33 9.61 1.32
C THR A 65 -11.17 9.78 2.31
N GLN A 66 -10.11 10.46 1.91
CA GLN A 66 -8.90 10.69 2.70
C GLN A 66 -9.03 11.85 3.71
N GLN A 67 -10.13 12.57 3.71
CA GLN A 67 -10.34 13.59 4.74
C GLN A 67 -10.52 12.93 6.10
N CYS A 68 -9.60 13.17 7.00
CA CYS A 68 -9.51 12.42 8.25
C CYS A 68 -9.87 13.26 9.48
N GLY A 69 -9.59 14.55 9.46
CA GLY A 69 -9.86 15.42 10.59
C GLY A 69 -11.05 16.34 10.32
N VAL A 70 -12.02 16.38 11.24
CA VAL A 70 -13.11 17.32 11.19
C VAL A 70 -13.16 18.09 12.51
N ALA A 71 -13.23 19.41 12.44
CA ALA A 71 -13.40 20.28 13.60
C ALA A 71 -14.32 21.46 13.26
N TYR A 72 -14.96 22.03 14.27
CA TYR A 72 -15.86 23.16 14.11
C TYR A 72 -15.46 24.31 15.02
N ASP A 73 -15.43 25.50 14.47
CA ASP A 73 -15.27 26.75 15.20
C ASP A 73 -16.63 27.48 15.30
N PRO A 74 -17.24 27.48 16.48
CA PRO A 74 -18.54 28.15 16.67
C PRO A 74 -18.45 29.69 16.61
N ALA A 75 -17.28 30.28 16.81
CA ALA A 75 -17.11 31.72 16.78
C ALA A 75 -17.22 32.29 15.36
N THR A 76 -16.86 31.52 14.37
CA THR A 76 -16.83 31.93 12.95
C THR A 76 -17.79 31.12 12.08
N ASP A 77 -18.56 30.18 12.66
CA ASP A 77 -19.38 29.17 11.93
C ASP A 77 -18.57 28.45 10.85
N THR A 78 -17.35 28.05 11.21
CA THR A 78 -16.42 27.46 10.27
C THR A 78 -16.19 25.98 10.57
N ILE A 79 -16.34 25.14 9.55
CA ILE A 79 -15.94 23.74 9.58
C ILE A 79 -14.56 23.61 8.93
N TYR A 80 -13.67 22.91 9.63
CA TYR A 80 -12.36 22.53 9.13
C TYR A 80 -12.34 21.05 8.77
N THR A 81 -11.82 20.73 7.60
CA THR A 81 -11.54 19.35 7.19
C THR A 81 -10.09 19.25 6.74
N ALA A 82 -9.41 18.18 7.15
CA ALA A 82 -8.01 17.97 6.83
C ALA A 82 -7.80 16.71 5.99
N THR A 83 -6.93 16.80 5.02
CA THR A 83 -6.24 15.65 4.41
C THR A 83 -4.85 15.52 5.03
N ASP A 84 -4.06 14.54 4.59
CA ASP A 84 -2.64 14.43 5.00
C ASP A 84 -1.78 15.62 4.52
N SER A 85 -2.24 16.35 3.53
CA SER A 85 -1.49 17.39 2.83
C SER A 85 -2.11 18.79 2.91
N LEU A 86 -3.42 18.90 3.15
CA LEU A 86 -4.15 20.17 3.11
C LEU A 86 -5.17 20.28 4.26
N LEU A 87 -5.24 21.48 4.82
CA LEU A 87 -6.35 21.91 5.66
C LEU A 87 -7.29 22.78 4.84
N TYR A 88 -8.57 22.47 4.86
CA TYR A 88 -9.64 23.23 4.25
C TYR A 88 -10.53 23.87 5.30
N ARG A 89 -11.03 25.05 5.01
CA ARG A 89 -12.08 25.68 5.79
C ARG A 89 -13.34 25.89 4.95
N ARG A 90 -14.49 25.76 5.59
CA ARG A 90 -15.83 26.03 5.02
C ARG A 90 -16.59 26.93 5.99
N VAL A 91 -16.93 28.11 5.57
CA VAL A 91 -17.76 29.02 6.35
C VAL A 91 -19.21 28.77 6.01
N ALA A 92 -20.06 28.53 7.02
CA ALA A 92 -21.52 28.31 6.88
C ALA A 92 -21.85 27.24 5.80
N LEU A 93 -21.13 26.13 5.76
CA LEU A 93 -21.27 25.04 4.75
C LEU A 93 -20.98 25.45 3.29
N GLY A 94 -20.31 26.57 3.07
CA GLY A 94 -19.91 27.01 1.74
C GLY A 94 -18.82 26.14 1.10
N GLU A 95 -18.28 26.63 -0.01
CA GLU A 95 -17.21 25.94 -0.72
C GLU A 95 -15.94 25.77 0.14
N PRO A 96 -15.21 24.65 0.00
CA PRO A 96 -13.96 24.42 0.69
C PRO A 96 -12.88 25.36 0.15
N VAL A 97 -12.21 26.05 1.06
CA VAL A 97 -11.08 26.91 0.73
C VAL A 97 -9.84 26.32 1.43
N PRO A 98 -8.79 25.93 0.70
CA PRO A 98 -7.53 25.51 1.31
C PRO A 98 -6.95 26.67 2.11
N CYS A 99 -6.49 26.39 3.33
CA CYS A 99 -5.98 27.42 4.24
C CYS A 99 -4.65 27.07 4.90
N ALA A 100 -4.15 25.84 4.74
CA ALA A 100 -2.79 25.47 5.12
C ALA A 100 -2.34 24.23 4.37
N TYR A 101 -1.02 24.13 4.10
CA TYR A 101 -0.38 22.88 3.74
C TYR A 101 0.01 22.11 5.01
N LEU A 102 -0.23 20.82 5.00
CA LEU A 102 0.06 19.91 6.11
C LEU A 102 1.15 18.94 5.71
N ASN A 103 2.05 18.65 6.65
CA ASN A 103 3.01 17.56 6.52
C ASN A 103 2.70 16.50 7.58
N LEU A 104 1.59 15.81 7.41
CA LEU A 104 1.20 14.70 8.27
C LEU A 104 1.59 13.40 7.58
N ARG A 105 2.32 12.53 8.28
CA ARG A 105 2.88 11.31 7.72
C ARG A 105 1.80 10.34 7.25
N TYR A 106 0.79 10.14 8.06
CA TYR A 106 -0.33 9.25 7.77
C TYR A 106 -1.54 9.65 8.59
N LEU A 107 -2.61 10.03 7.94
CA LEU A 107 -3.87 10.26 8.62
C LEU A 107 -4.66 8.95 8.67
N SER A 108 -4.49 8.20 9.76
CA SER A 108 -5.31 7.03 10.03
C SER A 108 -6.73 7.45 10.44
N THR A 109 -7.66 6.50 10.43
CA THR A 109 -9.02 6.65 10.98
C THR A 109 -9.04 7.11 12.45
N ASN A 110 -7.90 7.04 13.14
CA ASN A 110 -7.71 7.42 14.54
C ASN A 110 -7.20 8.86 14.73
N THR A 111 -7.35 9.72 13.74
CA THR A 111 -6.96 11.11 13.83
C THR A 111 -8.07 11.94 14.48
N SER A 112 -7.72 12.65 15.54
CA SER A 112 -8.62 13.57 16.24
C SER A 112 -8.26 15.02 15.91
N SER A 113 -9.28 15.86 15.75
CA SER A 113 -9.10 17.28 15.46
C SER A 113 -9.99 18.15 16.35
N ALA A 114 -9.49 19.34 16.66
CA ALA A 114 -10.25 20.32 17.43
C ALA A 114 -9.86 21.75 17.03
N VAL A 115 -10.78 22.68 17.19
CA VAL A 115 -10.48 24.12 17.17
C VAL A 115 -10.52 24.65 18.58
N LEU A 116 -9.45 25.27 19.02
CA LEU A 116 -9.34 25.89 20.34
C LEU A 116 -8.79 27.31 20.16
N ASN A 117 -9.55 28.32 20.62
CA ASN A 117 -9.15 29.72 20.49
C ASN A 117 -8.80 30.15 19.06
N GLY A 118 -9.57 29.71 18.08
CA GLY A 118 -9.36 30.01 16.67
C GLY A 118 -8.12 29.33 16.05
N LYS A 119 -7.55 28.33 16.71
CA LYS A 119 -6.43 27.56 16.21
C LYS A 119 -6.85 26.10 15.99
N TYR A 120 -6.47 25.55 14.83
CA TYR A 120 -6.72 24.15 14.51
C TYR A 120 -5.62 23.26 15.07
N TYR A 121 -6.03 22.23 15.78
CA TYR A 121 -5.17 21.18 16.33
C TYR A 121 -5.53 19.86 15.68
N VAL A 122 -4.54 19.10 15.32
CA VAL A 122 -4.69 17.72 14.85
C VAL A 122 -3.79 16.82 15.67
N VAL A 123 -4.31 15.67 16.11
CA VAL A 123 -3.57 14.65 16.84
C VAL A 123 -3.68 13.36 16.04
N ASN A 124 -2.55 12.81 15.68
CA ASN A 124 -2.41 11.51 15.06
C ASN A 124 -1.71 10.59 16.05
N ASN A 125 -2.25 9.40 16.27
CA ASN A 125 -1.70 8.43 17.23
C ASN A 125 -0.27 7.98 16.88
N SER A 126 0.10 8.04 15.60
CA SER A 126 1.43 7.62 15.12
C SER A 126 2.49 8.71 15.23
N ASP A 127 2.12 9.99 15.08
CA ASP A 127 3.06 11.10 14.91
C ASP A 127 2.99 12.16 16.01
N GLY A 128 1.98 12.07 16.89
CA GLY A 128 1.75 13.05 17.95
C GLY A 128 0.79 14.17 17.60
N GLY A 129 0.88 15.28 18.31
CA GLY A 129 -0.04 16.42 18.17
C GLY A 129 0.60 17.55 17.37
N TYR A 130 -0.17 18.14 16.47
CA TYR A 130 0.23 19.28 15.65
C TYR A 130 -0.70 20.48 15.89
N LEU A 131 -0.11 21.65 15.97
CA LEU A 131 -0.82 22.92 15.87
C LEU A 131 -0.67 23.43 14.45
N VAL A 132 -1.80 23.64 13.79
CA VAL A 132 -1.81 24.18 12.43
C VAL A 132 -2.28 25.64 12.47
N SER A 133 -1.47 26.52 11.92
CA SER A 133 -1.82 27.92 11.71
C SER A 133 -2.32 28.11 10.29
N GLU A 134 -3.46 28.78 10.14
CA GLU A 134 -3.93 29.17 8.82
C GLU A 134 -2.91 30.10 8.13
N THR A 135 -2.72 29.85 6.85
CA THR A 135 -2.00 30.76 5.97
C THR A 135 -3.03 31.65 5.27
N ASP A 136 -2.72 32.91 5.11
CA ASP A 136 -3.51 33.81 4.26
C ASP A 136 -3.63 33.17 2.86
N PRO A 137 -4.85 32.87 2.36
CA PRO A 137 -5.01 32.22 1.05
C PRO A 137 -4.30 32.94 -0.09
N ALA A 138 -4.15 34.27 0.02
CA ALA A 138 -3.42 35.06 -0.96
C ALA A 138 -1.88 34.84 -0.91
N LYS A 139 -1.38 34.22 0.15
CA LYS A 139 0.04 33.91 0.35
C LYS A 139 0.33 32.43 0.18
N MET A 140 -0.68 31.60 -0.01
CA MET A 140 -0.46 30.20 -0.34
C MET A 140 0.22 30.13 -1.71
N PRO A 141 1.25 29.27 -1.87
CA PRO A 141 1.84 29.05 -3.18
C PRO A 141 0.80 28.62 -4.20
N GLU A 142 0.82 29.24 -5.37
CA GLU A 142 -0.11 28.94 -6.46
C GLU A 142 0.04 27.50 -6.97
N ARG A 143 1.23 26.92 -6.78
CA ARG A 143 1.57 25.59 -7.26
C ARG A 143 2.21 24.76 -6.15
N ALA A 144 1.70 23.57 -5.97
CA ALA A 144 2.29 22.54 -5.14
C ALA A 144 2.85 21.41 -6.01
N LEU A 145 3.89 20.74 -5.57
CA LEU A 145 4.34 19.47 -6.14
C LEU A 145 3.29 18.41 -5.82
N ARG A 146 2.71 17.82 -6.85
CA ARG A 146 1.67 16.79 -6.71
C ARG A 146 2.27 15.42 -6.90
N ILE A 147 2.15 14.58 -5.87
CA ILE A 147 2.70 13.23 -5.87
C ILE A 147 1.55 12.22 -5.76
N ALA A 148 1.39 11.43 -6.81
CA ALA A 148 0.52 10.26 -6.77
C ALA A 148 1.25 9.10 -6.10
N THR A 149 0.71 8.60 -4.97
CA THR A 149 1.32 7.51 -4.21
C THR A 149 0.25 6.72 -3.45
N TYR A 150 0.52 5.44 -3.19
CA TYR A 150 -0.37 4.63 -2.36
C TYR A 150 -0.45 5.15 -0.91
N TYR A 151 0.68 5.55 -0.37
CA TYR A 151 0.77 6.17 0.95
C TYR A 151 1.95 7.14 1.01
N LYS A 152 1.82 8.13 1.88
CA LYS A 152 2.89 9.10 2.14
C LYS A 152 3.95 8.45 3.01
N ASP A 153 5.08 8.14 2.42
CA ASP A 153 6.22 7.51 3.08
C ASP A 153 7.14 8.51 3.81
N ASP A 154 8.15 7.97 4.48
CA ASP A 154 9.14 8.76 5.18
C ASP A 154 9.97 9.65 4.25
N THR A 155 10.15 9.22 2.99
CA THR A 155 10.92 9.96 1.98
C THR A 155 10.23 11.27 1.63
N ILE A 156 8.91 11.22 1.37
CA ILE A 156 8.10 12.41 1.10
C ILE A 156 8.11 13.34 2.32
N SER A 157 7.92 12.78 3.52
CA SER A 157 7.92 13.55 4.76
C SER A 157 9.27 14.20 5.04
N ALA A 158 10.38 13.50 4.77
CA ALA A 158 11.73 14.04 4.88
C ALA A 158 12.00 15.15 3.85
N PHE A 159 11.54 14.98 2.60
CA PHE A 159 11.61 16.01 1.57
C PHE A 159 10.89 17.29 2.00
N MET A 160 9.64 17.18 2.43
CA MET A 160 8.85 18.33 2.89
C MET A 160 9.50 19.05 4.08
N LYS A 161 10.17 18.32 4.96
CA LYS A 161 10.91 18.88 6.09
C LYS A 161 12.19 19.62 5.65
N ALA A 162 12.86 19.08 4.64
CA ALA A 162 14.09 19.67 4.09
C ALA A 162 13.80 20.88 3.19
N HIS A 163 12.64 20.89 2.53
CA HIS A 163 12.22 21.87 1.54
C HIS A 163 10.85 22.47 1.88
N PRO A 164 10.72 23.18 3.02
CA PRO A 164 9.45 23.76 3.46
C PRO A 164 8.90 24.83 2.50
N GLU A 165 9.73 25.36 1.62
CA GLU A 165 9.36 26.31 0.57
C GLU A 165 8.64 25.66 -0.62
N ILE A 166 8.69 24.31 -0.73
CA ILE A 166 8.03 23.55 -1.79
C ILE A 166 6.83 22.82 -1.16
N PRO A 167 5.61 23.33 -1.32
CA PRO A 167 4.45 22.63 -0.83
C PRO A 167 4.25 21.34 -1.63
N VAL A 168 3.92 20.27 -0.93
CA VAL A 168 3.65 18.95 -1.54
C VAL A 168 2.22 18.56 -1.21
N VAL A 169 1.50 18.11 -2.23
CA VAL A 169 0.18 17.50 -2.08
C VAL A 169 0.27 16.05 -2.54
N THR A 170 -0.01 15.13 -1.65
CA THR A 170 -0.10 13.72 -1.97
C THR A 170 -1.52 13.37 -2.43
N GLN A 171 -1.62 12.57 -3.45
CA GLN A 171 -2.87 12.01 -3.94
C GLN A 171 -2.78 10.49 -3.82
N GLN A 172 -3.63 9.92 -2.99
CA GLN A 172 -3.66 8.47 -2.82
C GLN A 172 -4.21 7.80 -4.06
N THR A 173 -3.54 6.75 -4.50
CA THR A 173 -3.86 6.03 -5.72
C THR A 173 -4.07 4.55 -5.40
N ASP A 174 -5.24 4.21 -4.89
CA ASP A 174 -5.57 2.81 -4.56
C ASP A 174 -5.65 1.92 -5.80
N ALA A 175 -5.66 2.48 -7.00
CA ALA A 175 -5.89 1.73 -8.22
C ALA A 175 -5.46 2.44 -9.53
N TYR A 176 -4.43 3.26 -9.56
CA TYR A 176 -3.96 3.69 -10.88
C TYR A 176 -3.22 2.56 -11.57
N THR A 177 -3.93 1.88 -12.46
CA THR A 177 -3.27 1.10 -13.49
C THR A 177 -2.53 2.06 -14.43
N ALA A 178 -1.45 1.63 -15.06
CA ALA A 178 -0.76 2.44 -16.06
C ALA A 178 -1.70 2.91 -17.18
N GLU A 179 -2.71 2.10 -17.48
CA GLU A 179 -3.74 2.40 -18.47
C GLU A 179 -4.60 3.60 -18.03
N GLN A 180 -4.97 3.66 -16.75
CA GLN A 180 -5.74 4.78 -16.21
C GLN A 180 -4.91 6.06 -16.12
N ILE A 181 -3.63 5.97 -15.74
CA ILE A 181 -2.68 7.08 -15.79
C ILE A 181 -2.61 7.62 -17.23
N ALA A 182 -2.41 6.74 -18.22
CA ALA A 182 -2.33 7.12 -19.61
C ALA A 182 -3.64 7.77 -20.13
N GLN A 183 -4.79 7.24 -19.74
CA GLN A 183 -6.10 7.81 -20.10
C GLN A 183 -6.28 9.21 -19.51
N ASN A 184 -5.93 9.39 -18.23
CA ASN A 184 -6.02 10.68 -17.55
C ASN A 184 -5.08 11.72 -18.18
N MET A 185 -3.85 11.32 -18.54
CA MET A 185 -2.90 12.18 -19.24
C MET A 185 -3.43 12.61 -20.62
N VAL A 186 -4.00 11.67 -21.39
CA VAL A 186 -4.62 11.99 -22.70
C VAL A 186 -5.82 12.92 -22.55
N ALA A 187 -6.64 12.70 -21.52
CA ALA A 187 -7.81 13.53 -21.24
C ALA A 187 -7.44 14.92 -20.67
N GLY A 188 -6.19 15.13 -20.25
CA GLY A 188 -5.76 16.36 -19.58
C GLY A 188 -6.35 16.52 -18.18
N THR A 189 -6.84 15.43 -17.58
CA THR A 189 -7.41 15.41 -16.23
C THR A 189 -6.37 15.04 -15.18
N GLU A 190 -5.20 14.53 -15.60
CA GLU A 190 -4.12 14.17 -14.70
C GLU A 190 -3.44 15.44 -14.17
N ALA A 191 -3.33 15.50 -12.85
CA ALA A 191 -2.76 16.63 -12.14
C ALA A 191 -1.47 16.30 -11.38
N SER A 192 -1.00 15.05 -11.41
CA SER A 192 0.19 14.63 -10.67
C SER A 192 1.47 14.92 -11.44
N ASP A 193 2.49 15.43 -10.72
CA ASP A 193 3.81 15.73 -11.27
C ASP A 193 4.74 14.50 -11.14
N ILE A 194 4.54 13.69 -10.10
CA ILE A 194 5.34 12.49 -9.78
C ILE A 194 4.40 11.33 -9.45
N TYR A 195 4.75 10.14 -9.92
CA TYR A 195 4.10 8.87 -9.57
C TYR A 195 5.06 7.99 -8.79
N ILE A 196 4.68 7.59 -7.58
CA ILE A 196 5.35 6.57 -6.78
C ILE A 196 4.37 5.40 -6.69
N VAL A 197 4.51 4.45 -7.59
CA VAL A 197 3.56 3.36 -7.78
C VAL A 197 4.29 2.05 -8.00
N THR A 198 3.64 0.96 -7.59
CA THR A 198 4.03 -0.37 -8.05
C THR A 198 3.37 -0.60 -9.39
N ILE A 199 4.17 -0.84 -10.42
CA ILE A 199 3.70 -0.99 -11.78
C ILE A 199 4.35 -2.22 -12.40
N ASP A 200 3.57 -2.99 -13.15
CA ASP A 200 4.12 -4.07 -13.95
C ASP A 200 4.94 -3.55 -15.13
N TRP A 201 5.87 -4.40 -15.59
CA TRP A 201 6.82 -4.01 -16.62
C TRP A 201 6.14 -3.57 -17.93
N GLY A 202 5.18 -4.33 -18.40
CA GLY A 202 4.49 -4.05 -19.67
C GLY A 202 3.73 -2.74 -19.64
N SER A 203 3.12 -2.42 -18.52
CA SER A 203 2.43 -1.15 -18.29
C SER A 203 3.40 0.03 -18.22
N PHE A 204 4.56 -0.13 -17.58
CA PHE A 204 5.61 0.88 -17.58
C PHE A 204 6.15 1.15 -18.99
N GLU A 205 6.43 0.10 -19.77
CA GLU A 205 6.87 0.26 -21.17
C GLU A 205 5.85 1.04 -22.01
N GLN A 206 4.57 0.77 -21.83
CA GLN A 206 3.51 1.52 -22.54
C GLN A 206 3.52 3.01 -22.21
N LEU A 207 3.68 3.39 -20.93
CA LEU A 207 3.77 4.79 -20.53
C LEU A 207 5.00 5.48 -21.13
N ARG A 208 6.15 4.79 -21.06
CA ARG A 208 7.40 5.27 -21.64
C ARG A 208 7.29 5.47 -23.15
N ASP A 209 6.83 4.45 -23.88
CA ASP A 209 6.77 4.47 -25.35
C ASP A 209 5.75 5.46 -25.87
N LYS A 210 4.73 5.78 -25.10
CA LYS A 210 3.78 6.87 -25.38
C LYS A 210 4.33 8.26 -25.03
N GLY A 211 5.53 8.35 -24.44
CA GLY A 211 6.19 9.61 -24.12
C GLY A 211 5.67 10.30 -22.85
N TYR A 212 5.06 9.55 -21.94
CA TYR A 212 4.58 10.09 -20.66
C TYR A 212 5.64 10.12 -19.57
N CYS A 213 6.76 9.44 -19.77
CA CYS A 213 7.89 9.46 -18.85
C CYS A 213 8.89 10.57 -19.23
N VAL A 214 9.47 11.20 -18.21
CA VAL A 214 10.53 12.21 -18.38
C VAL A 214 11.89 11.53 -18.37
N ASP A 215 12.81 11.95 -19.23
CA ASP A 215 14.20 11.53 -19.20
C ASP A 215 14.90 12.10 -17.95
N MET A 216 15.19 11.25 -16.99
CA MET A 216 15.86 11.59 -15.74
C MET A 216 17.38 11.47 -15.80
N SER A 217 17.95 11.03 -16.92
CA SER A 217 19.42 10.87 -17.09
C SER A 217 20.19 12.18 -17.03
N THR A 218 19.49 13.32 -17.16
CA THR A 218 20.08 14.67 -17.01
C THR A 218 20.38 15.03 -15.55
N SER A 219 19.86 14.28 -14.58
CA SER A 219 20.13 14.47 -13.16
C SER A 219 21.39 13.71 -12.73
N GLU A 220 22.48 14.42 -12.47
CA GLU A 220 23.73 13.80 -11.97
C GLU A 220 23.51 13.04 -10.66
N ILE A 221 22.66 13.56 -9.77
CA ILE A 221 22.35 12.93 -8.47
C ILE A 221 21.66 11.58 -8.68
N LEU A 222 20.65 11.52 -9.54
CA LEU A 222 19.93 10.26 -9.83
C LEU A 222 20.86 9.26 -10.50
N MET A 223 21.67 9.69 -11.46
CA MET A 223 22.62 8.83 -12.16
C MET A 223 23.69 8.26 -11.23
N GLU A 224 24.16 9.06 -10.27
CA GLU A 224 25.09 8.59 -9.23
C GLU A 224 24.46 7.52 -8.34
N GLN A 225 23.21 7.67 -7.95
CA GLN A 225 22.49 6.67 -7.14
C GLN A 225 22.26 5.39 -7.92
N VAL A 226 21.82 5.50 -9.17
CA VAL A 226 21.62 4.33 -10.05
C VAL A 226 22.91 3.56 -10.27
N ALA A 227 24.06 4.26 -10.42
CA ALA A 227 25.36 3.62 -10.59
C ALA A 227 25.81 2.77 -9.38
N ARG A 228 25.23 2.99 -8.21
CA ARG A 228 25.47 2.21 -6.99
C ARG A 228 24.56 0.98 -6.86
N MET A 229 23.52 0.91 -7.67
CA MET A 229 22.57 -0.20 -7.67
C MET A 229 23.08 -1.38 -8.51
N ASN A 230 22.46 -2.55 -8.34
CA ASN A 230 22.79 -3.71 -9.17
C ASN A 230 22.43 -3.43 -10.65
N PRO A 231 23.40 -3.55 -11.58
CA PRO A 231 23.15 -3.27 -13.00
C PRO A 231 22.07 -4.13 -13.65
N ARG A 232 21.88 -5.36 -13.19
CA ARG A 232 20.79 -6.23 -13.70
C ARG A 232 19.43 -5.66 -13.40
N PHE A 233 19.26 -5.05 -12.23
CA PHE A 233 18.04 -4.41 -11.82
C PHE A 233 17.83 -3.08 -12.53
N THR A 234 18.85 -2.23 -12.57
CA THR A 234 18.72 -0.88 -13.14
C THR A 234 18.63 -0.89 -14.66
N SER A 235 19.16 -1.90 -15.35
CA SER A 235 19.08 -2.00 -16.81
C SER A 235 17.65 -1.97 -17.35
N ALA A 236 16.69 -2.43 -16.55
CA ALA A 236 15.29 -2.40 -16.90
C ALA A 236 14.73 -0.97 -17.08
N PHE A 237 15.26 0.01 -16.36
CA PHE A 237 14.78 1.39 -16.38
C PHE A 237 15.49 2.26 -17.42
N PHE A 238 16.49 1.69 -18.12
CA PHE A 238 17.23 2.37 -19.18
C PHE A 238 16.75 1.91 -20.57
N GLN A 239 16.58 2.87 -21.45
CA GLN A 239 16.46 2.64 -22.89
C GLN A 239 17.18 3.74 -23.65
N ASP A 240 17.99 3.36 -24.64
CA ASP A 240 18.78 4.28 -25.46
C ASP A 240 19.67 5.24 -24.64
N GLY A 241 20.19 4.76 -23.51
CA GLY A 241 21.02 5.55 -22.60
C GLY A 241 20.28 6.54 -21.73
N LYS A 242 18.95 6.53 -21.74
CA LYS A 242 18.08 7.40 -20.94
C LYS A 242 17.44 6.66 -19.80
N LEU A 243 17.34 7.34 -18.65
CA LEU A 243 16.68 6.84 -17.45
C LEU A 243 15.21 7.31 -17.43
N TRP A 244 14.28 6.37 -17.53
CA TRP A 244 12.85 6.67 -17.65
C TRP A 244 12.05 6.45 -16.36
N ALA A 245 12.61 5.74 -15.39
CA ALA A 245 12.06 5.60 -14.06
C ALA A 245 13.21 5.47 -13.05
N PHE A 246 12.97 5.88 -11.81
CA PHE A 246 13.91 5.67 -10.71
C PHE A 246 13.31 4.65 -9.74
N PRO A 247 13.97 3.49 -9.54
CA PRO A 247 13.50 2.49 -8.60
C PRO A 247 13.72 2.97 -7.16
N SER A 248 12.64 3.22 -6.43
CA SER A 248 12.70 3.62 -5.01
C SER A 248 12.95 2.42 -4.09
N SER A 249 12.49 1.24 -4.50
CA SER A 249 12.69 -0.03 -3.80
C SER A 249 12.73 -1.18 -4.80
N ALA A 250 13.41 -2.24 -4.43
CA ALA A 250 13.41 -3.49 -5.16
C ALA A 250 13.19 -4.63 -4.17
N TYR A 251 12.30 -5.52 -4.52
CA TYR A 251 12.05 -6.73 -3.76
C TYR A 251 12.47 -7.92 -4.61
N ALA A 252 13.24 -8.83 -4.01
CA ALA A 252 13.48 -10.14 -4.59
C ALA A 252 12.46 -11.10 -3.98
N SER A 253 11.61 -11.68 -4.82
CA SER A 253 10.73 -12.77 -4.39
C SER A 253 11.51 -14.09 -4.44
N GLY A 254 11.38 -14.89 -3.39
CA GLY A 254 12.05 -16.19 -3.30
C GLY A 254 11.64 -16.90 -2.02
N PHE A 255 12.11 -18.12 -1.85
CA PHE A 255 12.01 -18.80 -0.58
C PHE A 255 13.21 -18.45 0.30
N GLY A 256 12.94 -18.06 1.53
CA GLY A 256 13.94 -17.93 2.58
C GLY A 256 13.92 -19.12 3.52
N TYR A 257 14.93 -19.29 4.30
CA TYR A 257 15.02 -20.34 5.31
C TYR A 257 15.54 -19.78 6.64
N SER A 258 15.25 -20.50 7.73
CA SER A 258 15.75 -20.16 9.05
C SER A 258 16.96 -21.03 9.40
N PRO A 259 18.18 -20.46 9.55
CA PRO A 259 19.37 -21.22 9.94
C PRO A 259 19.19 -21.97 11.28
N SER A 260 18.48 -21.38 12.24
CA SER A 260 18.24 -22.04 13.53
C SER A 260 17.31 -23.25 13.42
N VAL A 261 16.40 -23.24 12.43
CA VAL A 261 15.56 -24.41 12.15
C VAL A 261 16.37 -25.49 11.47
N LEU A 262 17.25 -25.14 10.52
CA LEU A 262 18.16 -26.13 9.90
C LEU A 262 19.06 -26.80 10.92
N GLU A 263 19.64 -26.03 11.85
CA GLU A 263 20.42 -26.58 12.95
C GLU A 263 19.60 -27.55 13.82
N LYS A 264 18.35 -27.18 14.11
CA LYS A 264 17.43 -28.02 14.90
C LYS A 264 17.15 -29.37 14.25
N ILE A 265 16.98 -29.39 12.91
CA ILE A 265 16.70 -30.62 12.16
C ILE A 265 17.98 -31.35 11.70
N GLY A 266 19.15 -30.78 11.99
CA GLY A 266 20.46 -31.38 11.64
C GLY A 266 20.78 -31.31 10.15
N MET A 267 20.20 -30.34 9.40
CA MET A 267 20.39 -30.14 7.99
C MET A 267 21.38 -29.00 7.72
N SER A 268 22.24 -29.18 6.75
CA SER A 268 23.14 -28.12 6.27
C SER A 268 22.55 -27.33 5.13
N GLU A 269 23.04 -26.11 4.89
CA GLU A 269 22.61 -25.27 3.76
C GLU A 269 22.87 -25.92 2.40
N ASP A 270 23.88 -26.78 2.27
CA ASP A 270 24.19 -27.51 1.03
C ASP A 270 23.13 -28.55 0.65
N GLU A 271 22.32 -28.97 1.61
CA GLU A 271 21.23 -29.95 1.43
C GLU A 271 19.91 -29.28 1.05
N LEU A 272 19.85 -27.94 1.09
CA LEU A 272 18.66 -27.21 0.69
C LEU A 272 18.40 -27.30 -0.80
N PRO A 273 17.12 -27.34 -1.22
CA PRO A 273 16.76 -27.32 -2.62
C PRO A 273 17.23 -26.02 -3.28
N LYS A 274 17.77 -26.12 -4.48
CA LYS A 274 18.31 -24.99 -5.28
C LYS A 274 17.42 -24.64 -6.46
N THR A 275 16.49 -25.52 -6.79
CA THR A 275 15.54 -25.33 -7.89
C THR A 275 14.13 -25.59 -7.39
N LEU A 276 13.14 -25.09 -8.12
CA LEU A 276 11.73 -25.29 -7.78
C LEU A 276 11.33 -26.78 -7.84
N LEU A 277 11.91 -27.54 -8.75
CA LEU A 277 11.69 -29.00 -8.80
C LEU A 277 12.29 -29.70 -7.57
N GLU A 278 13.52 -29.36 -7.19
CA GLU A 278 14.13 -29.88 -5.97
C GLU A 278 13.35 -29.49 -4.72
N TYR A 279 12.79 -28.26 -4.69
CA TYR A 279 11.91 -27.83 -3.60
C TYR A 279 10.65 -28.70 -3.51
N MET A 280 10.01 -29.00 -4.62
CA MET A 280 8.85 -29.89 -4.63
C MET A 280 9.21 -31.31 -4.20
N ASP A 281 10.37 -31.83 -4.60
CA ASP A 281 10.89 -33.12 -4.11
C ASP A 281 11.23 -33.07 -2.61
N PHE A 282 11.80 -31.94 -2.14
CA PHE A 282 12.06 -31.72 -0.73
C PHE A 282 10.78 -31.74 0.10
N ALA A 283 9.69 -31.18 -0.42
CA ALA A 283 8.41 -31.17 0.28
C ALA A 283 7.87 -32.59 0.52
N VAL A 284 8.01 -33.49 -0.45
CA VAL A 284 7.67 -34.92 -0.27
C VAL A 284 8.58 -35.59 0.76
N ASN A 285 9.90 -35.36 0.64
CA ASN A 285 10.89 -35.89 1.58
C ASN A 285 10.68 -35.38 3.00
N TRP A 286 10.18 -34.17 3.16
CA TRP A 286 9.84 -33.60 4.48
C TRP A 286 8.78 -34.45 5.19
N LEU A 287 7.74 -34.84 4.48
CA LEU A 287 6.70 -35.72 5.01
C LEU A 287 7.25 -37.05 5.52
N ASP A 288 8.07 -37.67 4.69
CA ASP A 288 8.52 -39.04 4.96
C ASP A 288 9.54 -39.10 6.09
N ASN A 289 10.35 -38.02 6.28
CA ASN A 289 11.53 -38.09 7.13
C ASN A 289 11.55 -37.08 8.30
N TYR A 290 10.77 -36.01 8.25
CA TYR A 290 10.87 -34.92 9.22
C TYR A 290 9.55 -34.56 9.91
N ALA A 291 8.44 -34.57 9.19
CA ALA A 291 7.17 -34.02 9.67
C ALA A 291 6.67 -34.68 10.99
N TYR A 292 6.92 -35.96 11.17
CA TYR A 292 6.55 -36.69 12.38
C TYR A 292 7.41 -36.32 13.58
N ASP A 293 8.73 -36.22 13.39
CA ASP A 293 9.71 -35.95 14.46
C ASP A 293 9.72 -34.46 14.83
N TYR A 294 9.28 -33.60 13.93
CA TYR A 294 9.25 -32.14 14.10
C TYR A 294 7.85 -31.58 13.85
N ALA A 295 6.86 -32.13 14.57
CA ALA A 295 5.46 -31.73 14.42
C ALA A 295 5.17 -30.26 14.80
N ASP A 296 6.11 -29.58 15.43
CA ASP A 296 6.08 -28.14 15.74
C ASP A 296 6.69 -27.26 14.64
N LEU A 297 7.16 -27.85 13.55
CA LEU A 297 7.68 -27.13 12.39
C LEU A 297 6.73 -27.24 11.21
N MET A 298 6.52 -26.12 10.54
CA MET A 298 5.78 -26.05 9.27
C MET A 298 6.75 -25.93 8.10
N LEU A 299 6.42 -26.56 6.98
CA LEU A 299 7.25 -26.48 5.78
C LEU A 299 7.21 -25.08 5.16
N LEU A 300 6.04 -24.47 5.12
CA LEU A 300 5.79 -23.12 4.59
C LEU A 300 4.99 -22.29 5.57
N ASP A 301 5.21 -20.99 5.55
CA ASP A 301 4.45 -20.02 6.34
C ASP A 301 3.04 -19.85 5.76
N ASN A 302 2.05 -19.90 6.64
CA ASN A 302 0.67 -19.42 6.55
C ASN A 302 0.03 -19.45 5.14
N VAL A 303 -0.02 -20.63 4.54
CA VAL A 303 -0.50 -20.78 3.15
C VAL A 303 -1.96 -21.22 3.15
N TYR A 304 -2.86 -20.28 2.89
CA TYR A 304 -4.30 -20.57 2.74
C TYR A 304 -4.65 -21.40 1.50
N ASP A 305 -3.80 -21.35 0.45
CA ASP A 305 -3.96 -22.09 -0.79
C ASP A 305 -2.60 -22.45 -1.39
N ILE A 306 -2.03 -23.55 -0.91
CA ILE A 306 -0.72 -24.05 -1.33
C ILE A 306 -0.64 -24.27 -2.83
N ARG A 307 -1.70 -24.85 -3.42
CA ARG A 307 -1.73 -25.14 -4.86
C ARG A 307 -1.58 -23.85 -5.68
N SER A 308 -2.38 -22.84 -5.38
CA SER A 308 -2.30 -21.55 -6.09
C SER A 308 -0.98 -20.86 -5.87
N GLN A 309 -0.40 -20.93 -4.68
CA GLN A 309 0.91 -20.32 -4.40
C GLN A 309 2.04 -21.01 -5.16
N LEU A 310 2.09 -22.34 -5.14
CA LEU A 310 3.07 -23.11 -5.92
C LEU A 310 2.89 -22.88 -7.41
N PHE A 311 1.64 -22.85 -7.90
CA PHE A 311 1.37 -22.53 -9.30
C PHE A 311 1.90 -21.14 -9.67
N ASN A 312 1.66 -20.14 -8.85
CA ASN A 312 2.18 -18.79 -9.08
C ASN A 312 3.72 -18.76 -9.04
N GLN A 313 4.36 -19.54 -8.16
CA GLN A 313 5.82 -19.68 -8.15
C GLN A 313 6.34 -20.35 -9.43
N VAL A 314 5.70 -21.41 -9.88
CA VAL A 314 6.01 -22.07 -11.15
C VAL A 314 5.92 -21.07 -12.30
N LEU A 315 4.80 -20.35 -12.39
CA LEU A 315 4.54 -19.38 -13.45
C LEU A 315 5.57 -18.24 -13.43
N ASN A 316 5.79 -17.64 -12.27
CA ASN A 316 6.71 -16.51 -12.11
C ASN A 316 8.16 -16.92 -12.41
N SER A 317 8.60 -18.08 -11.91
CA SER A 317 9.94 -18.60 -12.18
C SER A 317 10.14 -18.90 -13.65
N TYR A 318 9.13 -19.50 -14.29
CA TYR A 318 9.17 -19.83 -15.71
C TYR A 318 9.23 -18.58 -16.60
N VAL A 319 8.37 -17.61 -16.35
CA VAL A 319 8.38 -16.33 -17.09
C VAL A 319 9.70 -15.58 -16.89
N SER A 320 10.20 -15.55 -15.65
CA SER A 320 11.50 -14.93 -15.33
C SER A 320 12.68 -15.61 -16.05
N TYR A 321 12.66 -16.94 -16.17
CA TYR A 321 13.67 -17.67 -16.92
C TYR A 321 13.69 -17.29 -18.40
N TYR A 322 12.52 -17.23 -19.05
CA TYR A 322 12.44 -16.83 -20.47
C TYR A 322 12.85 -15.37 -20.67
N ALA A 323 12.46 -14.48 -19.77
CA ALA A 323 12.88 -13.09 -19.79
C ALA A 323 14.42 -12.96 -19.61
N ALA A 324 15.00 -13.68 -18.64
CA ALA A 324 16.46 -13.65 -18.39
C ALA A 324 17.29 -14.22 -19.53
N THR A 325 16.75 -15.20 -20.26
CA THR A 325 17.42 -15.83 -21.41
C THR A 325 17.09 -15.15 -22.74
N ASN A 326 16.28 -14.11 -22.72
CA ASN A 326 15.81 -13.36 -23.90
C ASN A 326 15.18 -14.26 -24.98
N GLN A 327 14.41 -15.26 -24.53
CA GLN A 327 13.68 -16.18 -25.38
C GLN A 327 12.22 -15.76 -25.48
N ALA A 328 11.56 -16.06 -26.59
CA ALA A 328 10.13 -15.88 -26.71
C ALA A 328 9.41 -16.81 -25.71
N LEU A 329 8.45 -16.24 -24.96
CA LEU A 329 7.68 -17.00 -23.99
C LEU A 329 6.80 -18.03 -24.69
N ASP A 330 6.95 -19.30 -24.31
CA ASP A 330 6.18 -20.43 -24.81
C ASP A 330 5.82 -21.32 -23.61
N PHE A 331 4.56 -21.53 -23.37
CA PHE A 331 4.06 -22.39 -22.27
C PHE A 331 3.89 -23.85 -22.66
N ASP A 332 3.94 -24.19 -23.96
CA ASP A 332 3.88 -25.58 -24.45
C ASP A 332 5.29 -26.18 -24.59
N THR A 333 6.00 -26.28 -23.48
CA THR A 333 7.37 -26.81 -23.45
C THR A 333 7.48 -28.03 -22.53
N PRO A 334 8.47 -28.92 -22.77
CA PRO A 334 8.73 -30.04 -21.88
C PRO A 334 9.02 -29.60 -20.43
N LEU A 335 9.64 -28.44 -20.22
CA LEU A 335 9.94 -27.90 -18.89
C LEU A 335 8.64 -27.51 -18.18
N MET A 336 7.75 -26.76 -18.83
CA MET A 336 6.47 -26.38 -18.24
C MET A 336 5.62 -27.60 -17.90
N HIS A 337 5.53 -28.57 -18.82
CA HIS A 337 4.83 -29.82 -18.58
C HIS A 337 5.38 -30.58 -17.37
N LYS A 338 6.71 -30.63 -17.22
CA LYS A 338 7.38 -31.25 -16.08
C LYS A 338 7.05 -30.53 -14.76
N LEU A 339 7.07 -29.20 -14.75
CA LEU A 339 6.76 -28.39 -13.58
C LEU A 339 5.31 -28.57 -13.15
N LEU A 340 4.36 -28.55 -14.10
CA LEU A 340 2.95 -28.74 -13.81
C LEU A 340 2.64 -30.18 -13.34
N ALA A 341 3.26 -31.19 -13.97
CA ALA A 341 3.08 -32.58 -13.53
C ALA A 341 3.62 -32.78 -12.10
N LYS A 342 4.74 -32.15 -11.76
CA LYS A 342 5.30 -32.20 -10.41
C LYS A 342 4.42 -31.46 -9.40
N LEU A 343 3.87 -30.33 -9.78
CA LEU A 343 2.92 -29.59 -8.97
C LEU A 343 1.67 -30.43 -8.65
N ASP A 344 1.10 -31.10 -9.64
CA ASP A 344 -0.07 -31.97 -9.45
C ASP A 344 0.21 -33.18 -8.53
N GLU A 345 1.44 -33.67 -8.53
CA GLU A 345 1.90 -34.73 -7.62
C GLU A 345 2.00 -34.20 -6.17
N VAL A 346 2.61 -33.01 -5.99
CA VAL A 346 3.05 -32.51 -4.69
C VAL A 346 1.97 -31.69 -3.96
N ALA A 347 1.13 -30.95 -4.69
CA ALA A 347 0.16 -30.06 -4.05
C ALA A 347 -0.79 -30.77 -3.07
N PRO A 348 -1.37 -31.96 -3.37
CA PRO A 348 -2.22 -32.67 -2.41
C PRO A 348 -1.46 -33.06 -1.12
N ILE A 349 -0.17 -33.37 -1.24
CA ILE A 349 0.67 -33.76 -0.12
C ILE A 349 0.89 -32.55 0.80
N LEU A 350 1.18 -31.38 0.23
CA LEU A 350 1.38 -30.16 0.98
C LEU A 350 0.09 -29.63 1.62
N GLU A 351 -1.06 -29.84 0.97
CA GLU A 351 -2.37 -29.51 1.54
C GLU A 351 -2.64 -30.34 2.83
N GLU A 352 -2.19 -31.58 2.89
CA GLU A 352 -2.27 -32.40 4.12
C GLU A 352 -1.32 -31.94 5.22
N LEU A 353 -0.16 -31.38 4.85
CA LEU A 353 0.87 -30.89 5.80
C LEU A 353 0.54 -29.58 6.47
N ASN A 354 -0.29 -28.76 5.87
CA ASN A 354 -0.61 -27.43 6.34
C ASN A 354 -2.12 -27.30 6.64
N PRO A 355 -2.65 -28.07 7.62
CA PRO A 355 -4.02 -27.89 8.02
C PRO A 355 -4.21 -26.49 8.61
N GLU A 356 -5.33 -25.85 8.26
CA GLU A 356 -5.72 -24.49 8.65
C GLU A 356 -5.62 -24.15 10.15
N GLU A 357 -5.50 -25.16 11.01
CA GLU A 357 -5.51 -25.01 12.48
C GLU A 357 -4.13 -24.79 13.13
N ASN A 358 -3.01 -24.89 12.40
CA ASN A 358 -1.65 -24.81 12.98
C ASN A 358 -0.88 -23.55 12.61
N SER A 359 -1.43 -22.38 12.91
CA SER A 359 -0.79 -21.08 12.64
C SER A 359 0.28 -20.63 13.64
N SER A 360 0.81 -21.51 14.49
CA SER A 360 1.75 -21.14 15.58
C SER A 360 3.09 -21.88 15.59
N GLY A 361 3.41 -22.64 14.57
CA GLY A 361 4.69 -23.38 14.48
C GLY A 361 5.83 -22.51 13.95
N SER A 362 7.08 -22.91 14.22
CA SER A 362 8.26 -22.32 13.56
C SER A 362 8.33 -22.83 12.12
N VAL A 363 8.64 -21.95 11.18
CA VAL A 363 8.62 -22.22 9.74
C VAL A 363 10.00 -22.61 9.23
N VAL A 364 10.07 -23.61 8.36
CA VAL A 364 11.32 -24.00 7.71
C VAL A 364 11.66 -23.06 6.57
N PHE A 365 10.66 -22.74 5.74
CA PHE A 365 10.77 -21.80 4.64
C PHE A 365 9.81 -20.64 4.81
N TYR A 366 10.26 -19.44 4.49
CA TYR A 366 9.47 -18.22 4.49
C TYR A 366 9.16 -17.81 3.05
N SER A 367 7.90 -17.59 2.76
CA SER A 367 7.47 -16.92 1.52
C SER A 367 7.35 -15.43 1.79
N SER A 368 8.20 -14.62 1.19
CA SER A 368 8.18 -13.15 1.19
C SER A 368 8.32 -12.39 2.52
N ASP A 369 8.68 -11.15 2.42
CA ASP A 369 8.63 -9.93 3.25
C ASP A 369 9.04 -9.95 4.73
N ASP A 370 8.85 -11.01 5.48
CA ASP A 370 9.34 -11.10 6.86
C ASP A 370 10.78 -11.62 6.88
N THR A 371 11.71 -10.68 6.82
CA THR A 371 13.15 -10.81 7.03
C THR A 371 13.68 -12.25 7.09
N PRO A 372 13.75 -12.98 5.98
CA PRO A 372 14.49 -14.23 5.96
C PRO A 372 15.94 -13.91 6.25
N THR A 373 16.54 -14.62 7.17
CA THR A 373 17.96 -14.47 7.49
C THR A 373 18.87 -14.93 6.35
N ALA A 374 18.31 -15.67 5.39
CA ALA A 374 18.97 -16.03 4.14
C ALA A 374 17.92 -16.33 3.04
N LEU A 375 18.25 -16.00 1.80
CA LEU A 375 17.40 -16.23 0.63
C LEU A 375 17.94 -17.41 -0.18
N LEU A 376 17.07 -18.32 -0.58
CA LEU A 376 17.36 -19.28 -1.63
C LEU A 376 17.28 -18.55 -2.97
N THR A 377 18.42 -18.09 -3.47
CA THR A 377 18.47 -17.18 -4.61
C THR A 377 18.39 -17.88 -5.98
N GLU A 378 18.36 -19.21 -6.02
CA GLU A 378 18.50 -19.97 -7.26
C GLU A 378 17.24 -20.68 -7.76
N TYR A 379 16.05 -20.36 -7.22
CA TYR A 379 14.80 -20.94 -7.74
C TYR A 379 14.48 -20.58 -9.19
N MET A 380 15.20 -19.63 -9.77
CA MET A 380 15.00 -19.15 -11.13
C MET A 380 15.96 -19.74 -12.16
N ASN A 381 16.89 -20.59 -11.75
CA ASN A 381 17.87 -21.20 -12.66
C ASN A 381 17.41 -22.60 -13.07
N TYR A 382 16.73 -22.68 -14.18
CA TYR A 382 16.52 -23.90 -14.93
C TYR A 382 17.24 -23.82 -16.26
#